data_b06d3ade2d40c15ddb530ec92999e743
#
_entry.id   b06d3ade2d40c15ddb530ec92999e743
#
_cell.length_a   1.000
_cell.length_b   1.000
_cell.length_c   1.000
_cell.angle_alpha   90.00
_cell.angle_beta   90.00
_cell.angle_gamma   90.00
#
_symmetry.space_group_name_H-M   'P 1'
#
loop_
_entity.id
_entity.type
_entity.pdbx_description
1 polymer ?
#
loop_
_entity_poly.entity_id
_entity_poly.type
_entity_poly.pdbx_seq_one_letter_code
_entity_poly.pdbx_strand_id
1 'polypeptide(L)'
;MSAWDCPHPETEVRGMRIHGGGIQYRHQCLTCGRSASNPIGHALVSDFVEWDVALQERFEESARAESAALRAGLAEQVQQRNEHWRAAYGRYLASPEWRRKREAVLGRDGGRCQGCLMRPAQEVHHLSYAHVGREFAFELVALCGVCHDRFHADGAAPEFSCDA
;
A
#
# COMPACT_ATOMS: atom_id res chain seq x y z
N MET A 1 15.32 6.36 7.39
CA MET A 1 16.26 6.15 6.26
C MET A 1 15.80 4.93 5.50
N SER A 2 15.86 4.96 4.18
CA SER A 2 15.50 3.80 3.35
C SER A 2 16.57 2.71 3.49
N ALA A 3 16.16 1.42 3.40
CA ALA A 3 17.10 0.28 3.36
C ALA A 3 18.16 0.40 2.23
N TRP A 4 17.89 1.27 1.25
CA TRP A 4 18.77 1.56 0.11
C TRP A 4 19.74 2.72 0.33
N ASP A 5 19.59 3.47 1.44
CA ASP A 5 20.44 4.61 1.75
C ASP A 5 21.69 4.14 2.48
N CYS A 6 22.85 4.54 1.97
CA CYS A 6 24.12 4.32 2.63
C CYS A 6 24.91 5.63 2.67
N PRO A 7 25.29 6.13 3.86
CA PRO A 7 26.09 7.36 4.01
C PRO A 7 27.57 7.16 3.65
N HIS A 8 27.99 5.98 3.20
CA HIS A 8 29.36 5.60 2.85
C HIS A 8 30.37 5.86 3.98
N PRO A 9 30.16 5.28 5.19
CA PRO A 9 30.93 5.62 6.39
C PRO A 9 32.42 5.22 6.27
N GLU A 10 32.67 4.13 5.57
CA GLU A 10 34.02 3.58 5.37
C GLU A 10 34.24 3.29 3.88
N THR A 11 35.36 3.73 3.34
CA THR A 11 35.69 3.55 1.93
C THR A 11 37.14 3.14 1.77
N GLU A 12 37.42 2.35 0.74
CA GLU A 12 38.75 1.91 0.36
C GLU A 12 39.00 2.18 -1.11
N VAL A 13 40.23 2.52 -1.48
CA VAL A 13 40.60 2.66 -2.91
C VAL A 13 40.69 1.29 -3.53
N ARG A 14 39.85 1.05 -4.54
CA ARG A 14 39.79 -0.23 -5.27
C ARG A 14 39.87 -0.03 -6.77
N GLY A 15 40.44 -1.02 -7.44
CA GLY A 15 40.59 -1.05 -8.88
C GLY A 15 39.52 -1.89 -9.55
N MET A 16 38.77 -1.28 -10.46
CA MET A 16 37.73 -1.95 -11.25
C MET A 16 38.23 -2.11 -12.69
N ARG A 17 38.16 -3.32 -13.23
CA ARG A 17 38.43 -3.57 -14.64
C ARG A 17 37.32 -2.95 -15.50
N ILE A 18 37.72 -2.11 -16.44
CA ILE A 18 36.80 -1.47 -17.38
C ILE A 18 36.85 -2.13 -18.75
N HIS A 19 35.80 -1.93 -19.55
CA HIS A 19 35.77 -2.40 -20.93
C HIS A 19 36.95 -1.81 -21.73
N GLY A 20 37.75 -2.68 -22.38
CA GLY A 20 38.99 -2.27 -23.03
C GLY A 20 40.28 -2.65 -22.28
N GLY A 21 40.18 -3.33 -21.11
CA GLY A 21 41.30 -3.92 -20.38
C GLY A 21 42.04 -3.00 -19.42
N GLY A 22 41.59 -1.74 -19.27
CA GLY A 22 42.14 -0.80 -18.29
C GLY A 22 41.59 -1.05 -16.88
N ILE A 23 42.26 -0.43 -15.89
CA ILE A 23 41.82 -0.41 -14.48
C ILE A 23 41.41 1.03 -14.13
N GLN A 24 40.23 1.21 -13.57
CA GLN A 24 39.75 2.47 -13.03
C GLN A 24 39.75 2.40 -11.50
N TYR A 25 40.38 3.34 -10.85
CA TYR A 25 40.46 3.43 -9.41
C TYR A 25 39.36 4.34 -8.86
N ARG A 26 38.67 3.88 -7.83
CA ARG A 26 37.64 4.61 -7.10
C ARG A 26 37.63 4.21 -5.63
N HIS A 27 37.05 5.05 -4.78
CA HIS A 27 36.69 4.63 -3.45
C HIS A 27 35.46 3.74 -3.49
N GLN A 28 35.58 2.49 -3.05
CA GLN A 28 34.46 1.59 -2.82
C GLN A 28 34.01 1.70 -1.37
N CYS A 29 32.73 1.86 -1.14
CA CYS A 29 32.17 1.77 0.20
C CYS A 29 32.19 0.32 0.68
N LEU A 30 32.75 0.08 1.86
CA LEU A 30 32.86 -1.26 2.45
C LEU A 30 31.52 -1.79 2.99
N THR A 31 30.54 -0.90 3.17
CA THR A 31 29.18 -1.27 3.59
C THR A 31 28.30 -1.66 2.41
N CYS A 32 28.15 -0.76 1.41
CA CYS A 32 27.17 -0.98 0.33
C CYS A 32 27.83 -1.40 -1.01
N GLY A 33 29.14 -1.47 -1.08
CA GLY A 33 29.87 -1.87 -2.28
C GLY A 33 29.87 -0.86 -3.43
N ARG A 34 29.14 0.26 -3.31
CA ARG A 34 29.02 1.28 -4.36
C ARG A 34 30.22 2.20 -4.41
N SER A 35 30.42 2.86 -5.55
CA SER A 35 31.42 3.91 -5.69
C SER A 35 31.01 5.14 -4.85
N ALA A 36 31.93 5.59 -4.00
CA ALA A 36 31.78 6.77 -3.16
C ALA A 36 32.60 7.96 -3.67
N SER A 37 33.26 7.85 -4.84
CA SER A 37 34.07 8.91 -5.43
C SER A 37 34.01 8.94 -6.94
N ASN A 38 34.49 10.05 -7.52
CA ASN A 38 34.92 10.09 -8.92
C ASN A 38 36.17 9.22 -9.15
N PRO A 39 36.49 8.88 -10.40
CA PRO A 39 37.73 8.19 -10.73
C PRO A 39 38.98 8.91 -10.19
N ILE A 40 39.90 8.13 -9.63
CA ILE A 40 41.17 8.60 -9.09
C ILE A 40 42.25 8.43 -10.17
N GLY A 41 43.13 9.43 -10.34
CA GLY A 41 44.21 9.35 -11.30
C GLY A 41 45.21 8.24 -10.96
N HIS A 42 45.64 7.48 -11.98
CA HIS A 42 46.53 6.33 -11.83
C HIS A 42 47.84 6.66 -11.09
N ALA A 43 48.37 7.89 -11.28
CA ALA A 43 49.62 8.34 -10.64
C ALA A 43 49.51 8.49 -9.10
N LEU A 44 48.30 8.46 -8.57
CA LEU A 44 48.01 8.60 -7.12
C LEU A 44 47.82 7.27 -6.42
N VAL A 45 47.90 6.13 -7.14
CA VAL A 45 47.64 4.80 -6.59
C VAL A 45 48.84 3.92 -6.80
N SER A 46 49.55 3.60 -5.72
CA SER A 46 50.70 2.68 -5.73
C SER A 46 50.30 1.21 -5.62
N ASP A 47 49.30 0.95 -4.75
CA ASP A 47 48.73 -0.37 -4.49
C ASP A 47 47.22 -0.29 -4.48
N PHE A 48 46.55 -1.35 -4.91
CA PHE A 48 45.08 -1.39 -4.88
C PHE A 48 44.57 -2.80 -4.60
N VAL A 49 43.40 -2.85 -3.99
CA VAL A 49 42.57 -4.04 -3.86
C VAL A 49 41.60 -4.11 -5.03
N GLU A 50 41.32 -5.30 -5.51
CA GLU A 50 40.35 -5.48 -6.61
C GLU A 50 38.94 -5.10 -6.15
N TRP A 51 38.14 -4.54 -7.06
CA TRP A 51 36.75 -4.14 -6.77
C TRP A 51 35.94 -5.35 -6.35
N ASP A 52 35.30 -5.30 -5.19
CA ASP A 52 34.46 -6.37 -4.67
C ASP A 52 32.99 -6.20 -5.10
N VAL A 53 32.60 -6.88 -6.16
CA VAL A 53 31.22 -6.88 -6.65
C VAL A 53 30.26 -7.51 -5.64
N ALA A 54 30.71 -8.50 -4.87
CA ALA A 54 29.89 -9.21 -3.91
C ALA A 54 29.44 -8.34 -2.74
N LEU A 55 30.17 -7.27 -2.40
CA LEU A 55 29.72 -6.29 -1.40
C LEU A 55 28.39 -5.61 -1.82
N GLN A 56 28.33 -5.18 -3.07
CA GLN A 56 27.14 -4.52 -3.60
C GLN A 56 25.96 -5.49 -3.70
N GLU A 57 26.20 -6.70 -4.18
CA GLU A 57 25.17 -7.73 -4.31
C GLU A 57 24.57 -8.09 -2.95
N ARG A 58 25.40 -8.33 -1.93
CA ARG A 58 24.93 -8.61 -0.56
C ARG A 58 24.12 -7.48 0.03
N PHE A 59 24.56 -6.23 -0.16
CA PHE A 59 23.82 -5.07 0.34
C PHE A 59 22.46 -4.93 -0.34
N GLU A 60 22.41 -5.08 -1.66
CA GLU A 60 21.16 -4.99 -2.43
C GLU A 60 20.19 -6.12 -2.10
N GLU A 61 20.71 -7.33 -1.88
CA GLU A 61 19.88 -8.47 -1.46
C GLU A 61 19.30 -8.24 -0.07
N SER A 62 20.12 -7.79 0.88
CA SER A 62 19.65 -7.42 2.23
C SER A 62 18.61 -6.32 2.21
N ALA A 63 18.82 -5.25 1.43
CA ALA A 63 17.87 -4.14 1.30
C ALA A 63 16.54 -4.56 0.64
N ARG A 64 16.60 -5.47 -0.34
CA ARG A 64 15.39 -6.07 -0.94
C ARG A 64 14.62 -6.91 0.08
N ALA A 65 15.30 -7.75 0.84
CA ALA A 65 14.69 -8.59 1.86
C ALA A 65 14.02 -7.74 2.96
N GLU A 66 14.69 -6.72 3.46
CA GLU A 66 14.15 -5.80 4.48
C GLU A 66 12.91 -5.04 3.94
N SER A 67 13.01 -4.53 2.71
CA SER A 67 11.89 -3.84 2.06
C SER A 67 10.68 -4.76 1.82
N ALA A 68 10.94 -6.02 1.48
CA ALA A 68 9.89 -7.02 1.29
C ALA A 68 9.21 -7.39 2.63
N ALA A 69 9.99 -7.57 3.69
CA ALA A 69 9.48 -7.86 5.03
C ALA A 69 8.60 -6.71 5.55
N LEU A 70 9.05 -5.46 5.36
CA LEU A 70 8.25 -4.28 5.74
C LEU A 70 6.92 -4.22 4.99
N ARG A 71 6.93 -4.42 3.66
CA ARG A 71 5.70 -4.45 2.87
C ARG A 71 4.75 -5.57 3.29
N ALA A 72 5.29 -6.76 3.57
CA ALA A 72 4.50 -7.90 4.05
C ALA A 72 3.82 -7.59 5.39
N GLY A 73 4.57 -7.01 6.36
CA GLY A 73 4.02 -6.60 7.65
C GLY A 73 2.93 -5.54 7.53
N LEU A 74 3.11 -4.55 6.66
CA LEU A 74 2.07 -3.53 6.39
C LEU A 74 0.82 -4.15 5.74
N ALA A 75 1.00 -5.06 4.78
CA ALA A 75 -0.12 -5.76 4.14
C ALA A 75 -0.93 -6.60 5.14
N GLU A 76 -0.24 -7.31 6.05
CA GLU A 76 -0.89 -8.08 7.11
C GLU A 76 -1.70 -7.17 8.07
N GLN A 77 -1.15 -6.04 8.49
CA GLN A 77 -1.86 -5.07 9.34
C GLN A 77 -3.12 -4.52 8.65
N VAL A 78 -3.03 -4.19 7.35
CA VAL A 78 -4.19 -3.75 6.55
C VAL A 78 -5.23 -4.84 6.48
N GLN A 79 -4.83 -6.09 6.22
CA GLN A 79 -5.75 -7.23 6.17
C GLN A 79 -6.47 -7.44 7.50
N GLN A 80 -5.75 -7.48 8.62
CA GLN A 80 -6.32 -7.64 9.96
C GLN A 80 -7.32 -6.52 10.30
N ARG A 81 -6.99 -5.28 9.95
CA ARG A 81 -7.91 -4.14 10.14
C ARG A 81 -9.19 -4.30 9.31
N ASN A 82 -9.06 -4.72 8.05
CA ASN A 82 -10.20 -4.95 7.16
C ASN A 82 -11.09 -6.09 7.65
N GLU A 83 -10.51 -7.18 8.15
CA GLU A 83 -11.24 -8.31 8.74
C GLU A 83 -11.99 -7.89 9.99
N HIS A 84 -11.33 -7.15 10.88
CA HIS A 84 -11.97 -6.61 12.09
C HIS A 84 -13.16 -5.70 11.74
N TRP A 85 -12.96 -4.79 10.78
CA TRP A 85 -14.02 -3.89 10.32
C TRP A 85 -15.20 -4.68 9.70
N ARG A 86 -14.92 -5.63 8.81
CA ARG A 86 -15.97 -6.48 8.20
C ARG A 86 -16.78 -7.24 9.25
N ALA A 87 -16.12 -7.77 10.26
CA ALA A 87 -16.78 -8.45 11.36
C ALA A 87 -17.66 -7.51 12.19
N ALA A 88 -17.18 -6.30 12.49
CA ALA A 88 -17.94 -5.28 13.18
C ALA A 88 -19.16 -4.81 12.36
N TYR A 89 -18.96 -4.56 11.08
CA TYR A 89 -20.02 -4.18 10.14
C TYR A 89 -21.09 -5.27 10.01
N GLY A 90 -20.69 -6.53 9.88
CA GLY A 90 -21.62 -7.66 9.84
C GLY A 90 -22.47 -7.77 11.12
N ARG A 91 -21.88 -7.55 12.30
CA ARG A 91 -22.64 -7.49 13.56
C ARG A 91 -23.64 -6.33 13.58
N TYR A 92 -23.23 -5.16 13.09
CA TYR A 92 -24.12 -4.01 12.98
C TYR A 92 -25.31 -4.30 12.05
N LEU A 93 -25.08 -4.85 10.84
CA LEU A 93 -26.14 -5.21 9.91
C LEU A 93 -27.13 -6.26 10.48
N ALA A 94 -26.70 -7.08 11.43
CA ALA A 94 -27.57 -8.01 12.13
C ALA A 94 -28.33 -7.38 13.31
N SER A 95 -28.04 -6.15 13.66
CA SER A 95 -28.59 -5.47 14.85
C SER A 95 -30.05 -5.02 14.66
N PRO A 96 -30.82 -4.90 15.76
CA PRO A 96 -32.13 -4.25 15.74
C PRO A 96 -32.09 -2.78 15.29
N GLU A 97 -30.98 -2.09 15.54
CA GLU A 97 -30.79 -0.69 15.13
C GLU A 97 -30.74 -0.54 13.62
N TRP A 98 -29.96 -1.38 12.96
CA TRP A 98 -29.91 -1.41 11.50
C TRP A 98 -31.27 -1.76 10.91
N ARG A 99 -31.97 -2.74 11.47
CA ARG A 99 -33.31 -3.13 11.00
C ARG A 99 -34.28 -1.95 10.99
N ARG A 100 -34.33 -1.19 12.11
CA ARG A 100 -35.15 0.02 12.20
C ARG A 100 -34.76 1.08 11.17
N LYS A 101 -33.47 1.33 10.99
CA LYS A 101 -32.99 2.28 9.97
C LYS A 101 -33.37 1.84 8.57
N ARG A 102 -33.16 0.58 8.26
CA ARG A 102 -33.50 -0.03 6.96
C ARG A 102 -35.02 0.13 6.67
N GLU A 103 -35.87 -0.18 7.62
CA GLU A 103 -37.32 0.02 7.51
C GLU A 103 -37.69 1.48 7.29
N ALA A 104 -37.08 2.40 8.01
CA ALA A 104 -37.30 3.85 7.85
C ALA A 104 -36.90 4.36 6.47
N VAL A 105 -35.74 3.89 5.93
CA VAL A 105 -35.28 4.27 4.58
C VAL A 105 -36.20 3.69 3.51
N LEU A 106 -36.60 2.42 3.61
CA LEU A 106 -37.54 1.81 2.68
C LEU A 106 -38.90 2.54 2.71
N GLY A 107 -39.39 2.91 3.89
CA GLY A 107 -40.62 3.71 4.07
C GLY A 107 -40.51 5.12 3.48
N ARG A 108 -39.40 5.83 3.76
CA ARG A 108 -39.09 7.17 3.20
C ARG A 108 -39.13 7.16 1.66
N ASP A 109 -38.57 6.12 1.05
CA ASP A 109 -38.43 5.99 -0.40
C ASP A 109 -39.67 5.30 -1.05
N GLY A 110 -40.74 5.10 -0.26
CA GLY A 110 -42.00 4.51 -0.73
C GLY A 110 -41.86 3.07 -1.23
N GLY A 111 -40.87 2.32 -0.73
CA GLY A 111 -40.54 0.97 -1.21
C GLY A 111 -40.05 0.93 -2.65
N ARG A 112 -39.67 2.05 -3.24
CA ARG A 112 -39.23 2.18 -4.66
C ARG A 112 -37.73 2.35 -4.75
N CYS A 113 -37.13 1.64 -5.69
CA CYS A 113 -35.70 1.79 -6.01
C CYS A 113 -35.36 3.21 -6.44
N GLN A 114 -34.46 3.87 -5.75
CA GLN A 114 -34.01 5.22 -6.07
C GLN A 114 -33.00 5.26 -7.22
N GLY A 115 -32.46 4.12 -7.61
CA GLY A 115 -31.55 4.02 -8.76
C GLY A 115 -32.28 4.01 -10.10
N CYS A 116 -33.33 3.18 -10.26
CA CYS A 116 -34.07 3.07 -11.52
C CYS A 116 -35.49 3.65 -11.48
N LEU A 117 -36.02 3.93 -10.31
CA LEU A 117 -37.38 4.45 -10.04
C LEU A 117 -38.52 3.55 -10.56
N MET A 118 -38.20 2.35 -11.03
CA MET A 118 -39.15 1.44 -11.70
C MET A 118 -39.46 0.20 -10.86
N ARG A 119 -38.46 -0.34 -10.13
CA ARG A 119 -38.57 -1.61 -9.41
C ARG A 119 -38.83 -1.37 -7.92
N PRO A 120 -39.43 -2.34 -7.21
CA PRO A 120 -39.50 -2.28 -5.77
C PRO A 120 -38.06 -2.34 -5.19
N ALA A 121 -37.82 -1.59 -4.13
CA ALA A 121 -36.60 -1.63 -3.39
C ALA A 121 -36.58 -2.85 -2.46
N GLN A 122 -35.46 -3.53 -2.41
CA GLN A 122 -35.25 -4.71 -1.57
C GLN A 122 -34.02 -4.54 -0.67
N GLU A 123 -33.10 -3.65 -1.05
CA GLU A 123 -31.84 -3.40 -0.35
C GLU A 123 -31.78 -1.94 0.09
N VAL A 124 -31.01 -1.70 1.17
CA VAL A 124 -30.61 -0.35 1.56
C VAL A 124 -29.08 -0.30 1.46
N HIS A 125 -28.61 0.62 0.64
CA HIS A 125 -27.18 0.78 0.35
C HIS A 125 -26.63 2.01 1.07
N HIS A 126 -25.42 1.89 1.61
CA HIS A 126 -24.66 3.00 2.19
C HIS A 126 -23.95 3.78 1.07
N LEU A 127 -24.23 5.06 0.93
CA LEU A 127 -23.50 5.96 0.03
C LEU A 127 -22.15 6.36 0.64
N SER A 128 -22.03 6.26 1.97
CA SER A 128 -20.81 6.49 2.72
C SER A 128 -20.74 5.53 3.90
N TYR A 129 -19.56 5.04 4.22
CA TYR A 129 -19.31 4.19 5.37
C TYR A 129 -18.71 4.96 6.57
N ALA A 130 -18.52 6.28 6.43
CA ALA A 130 -17.89 7.11 7.46
C ALA A 130 -18.66 7.12 8.80
N HIS A 131 -19.97 6.94 8.75
CA HIS A 131 -20.83 7.04 9.93
C HIS A 131 -21.60 5.74 10.22
N VAL A 132 -21.06 4.58 9.88
CA VAL A 132 -21.71 3.29 10.17
C VAL A 132 -22.10 3.18 11.65
N GLY A 133 -23.38 2.88 11.90
CA GLY A 133 -24.01 2.89 13.23
C GLY A 133 -24.61 4.24 13.63
N ARG A 134 -24.19 5.34 13.01
CA ARG A 134 -24.73 6.70 13.23
C ARG A 134 -24.98 7.44 11.93
N GLU A 135 -25.36 6.71 10.88
CA GLU A 135 -25.59 7.23 9.54
C GLU A 135 -26.64 8.34 9.54
N PHE A 136 -26.39 9.36 8.76
CA PHE A 136 -27.43 10.32 8.39
C PHE A 136 -28.39 9.71 7.38
N ALA A 137 -29.65 10.14 7.39
CA ALA A 137 -30.66 9.58 6.51
C ALA A 137 -30.30 9.71 5.00
N PHE A 138 -29.57 10.74 4.62
CA PHE A 138 -29.13 10.96 3.23
C PHE A 138 -27.96 10.07 2.81
N GLU A 139 -27.27 9.43 3.74
CA GLU A 139 -26.17 8.46 3.44
C GLU A 139 -26.70 7.08 3.09
N LEU A 140 -28.01 6.88 3.19
CA LEU A 140 -28.67 5.60 2.92
C LEU A 140 -29.69 5.76 1.79
N VAL A 141 -29.69 4.81 0.86
CA VAL A 141 -30.58 4.81 -0.31
C VAL A 141 -31.21 3.43 -0.52
N ALA A 142 -32.51 3.41 -0.82
CA ALA A 142 -33.23 2.18 -1.13
C ALA A 142 -33.01 1.77 -2.59
N LEU A 143 -32.55 0.55 -2.84
CA LEU A 143 -32.24 0.02 -4.17
C LEU A 143 -32.91 -1.34 -4.42
N CYS A 144 -33.21 -1.65 -5.68
CA CYS A 144 -33.46 -3.03 -6.11
C CYS A 144 -32.14 -3.78 -6.27
N GLY A 145 -32.16 -5.13 -6.22
CA GLY A 145 -30.95 -5.95 -6.33
C GLY A 145 -30.08 -5.59 -7.56
N VAL A 146 -30.70 -5.40 -8.73
CA VAL A 146 -29.96 -5.03 -9.95
C VAL A 146 -29.20 -3.70 -9.85
N CYS A 147 -29.82 -2.68 -9.24
CA CYS A 147 -29.16 -1.39 -9.05
C CYS A 147 -28.10 -1.46 -7.93
N HIS A 148 -28.33 -2.26 -6.90
CA HIS A 148 -27.37 -2.52 -5.85
C HIS A 148 -26.12 -3.24 -6.37
N ASP A 149 -26.29 -4.30 -7.15
CA ASP A 149 -25.20 -5.04 -7.78
C ASP A 149 -24.39 -4.16 -8.73
N ARG A 150 -25.08 -3.33 -9.54
CA ARG A 150 -24.41 -2.38 -10.43
C ARG A 150 -23.58 -1.36 -9.66
N PHE A 151 -24.12 -0.84 -8.54
CA PHE A 151 -23.40 0.11 -7.70
C PHE A 151 -22.07 -0.49 -7.17
N HIS A 152 -22.08 -1.77 -6.81
CA HIS A 152 -20.89 -2.49 -6.37
C HIS A 152 -19.95 -2.89 -7.53
N ALA A 153 -20.47 -3.13 -8.72
CA ALA A 153 -19.66 -3.46 -9.89
C ALA A 153 -18.91 -2.24 -10.48
N ASP A 154 -19.56 -1.08 -10.47
CA ASP A 154 -18.99 0.17 -10.96
C ASP A 154 -18.14 0.90 -9.90
N GLY A 155 -18.31 0.54 -8.63
CA GLY A 155 -17.58 1.10 -7.50
C GLY A 155 -16.40 0.22 -7.09
N ALA A 156 -15.20 0.75 -7.17
CA ALA A 156 -14.10 0.20 -6.37
C ALA A 156 -14.56 0.10 -4.90
N ALA A 157 -14.15 -0.96 -4.21
CA ALA A 157 -14.38 -1.06 -2.77
C ALA A 157 -14.00 0.28 -2.12
N PRO A 158 -14.82 0.84 -1.22
CA PRO A 158 -14.52 2.13 -0.63
C PRO A 158 -13.13 2.07 0.01
N GLU A 159 -12.22 2.91 -0.46
CA GLU A 159 -10.96 3.14 0.21
C GLU A 159 -11.29 3.81 1.54
N PHE A 160 -11.12 3.09 2.62
CA PHE A 160 -11.27 3.65 3.96
C PHE A 160 -10.05 4.49 4.28
N SER A 161 -10.11 5.78 3.96
CA SER A 161 -9.23 6.75 4.58
C SER A 161 -9.80 7.10 5.95
N CYS A 162 -9.23 6.54 7.00
CA CYS A 162 -9.44 7.00 8.37
C CYS A 162 -8.50 8.19 8.63
N ASP A 163 -8.77 9.34 8.04
CA ASP A 163 -8.16 10.61 8.42
C ASP A 163 -9.23 11.48 9.08
N ALA A 164 -9.28 11.38 10.41
CA ALA A 164 -9.83 12.39 11.30
C ALA A 164 -9.27 12.20 12.70
#